data_f09e464b4121dcc198001508ee6950ba
#
_entry.id   f09e464b4121dcc198001508ee6950ba
#
_cell.length_a   1.000
_cell.length_b   1.000
_cell.length_c   1.000
_cell.angle_alpha   90.00
_cell.angle_beta   90.00
_cell.angle_gamma   90.00
#
_symmetry.space_group_name_H-M   'P 1'
#
loop_
_entity.id
_entity.type
_entity.pdbx_description
1 polymer ?
#
loop_
_entity_poly.entity_id
_entity_poly.type
_entity_poly.pdbx_seq_one_letter_code
_entity_poly.pdbx_strand_id
1 'polypeptide(L)'
;MSEIELVFRSNMDEHMNKIKEKYPDIKFYSYSKLGNFNQCKRGYYYTYIDKKVQKPSVYTELGTAAHTTLEDLYDGKVDKLDKALFDNEFKKCELFGIDFPKSKYDIKGGYYKDISAFYNIYNHIEAKEGDKFISELGFILILNEKSALMGYIDLLILHNDNSCEIVDFKTSADFDKKKVVEAARQLILYSLAMEQLYGLKVNTVSWEMLKYVSVQVGNYKRKEGIRGREWVEKCSTQIKALMKKKNYDPGLIDMYVALAINNNSIDGLPDDIKSEIKVNTYRRFFDITEEAKKEFYEYTLSSIENINKMLNKREEEWICEVDNFFCINLCGFYPKHCNPILNLSNKI
;
A
#
# COMPACT_ATOMS: atom_id res chain seq x y z
N MET A 1 -34.59 4.77 1.05
CA MET A 1 -33.47 3.85 0.93
C MET A 1 -33.33 3.20 2.30
N SER A 2 -33.35 1.86 2.40
CA SER A 2 -32.97 1.18 3.64
C SER A 2 -31.57 1.66 4.00
N GLU A 3 -31.34 2.05 5.26
CA GLU A 3 -29.99 2.35 5.75
C GLU A 3 -29.09 1.15 5.40
N ILE A 4 -28.12 1.39 4.54
CA ILE A 4 -27.11 0.38 4.19
C ILE A 4 -26.23 0.23 5.44
N GLU A 5 -26.28 -0.93 6.06
CA GLU A 5 -25.47 -1.22 7.24
C GLU A 5 -24.01 -1.32 6.84
N LEU A 6 -23.19 -0.36 7.29
CA LEU A 6 -21.75 -0.34 7.00
C LEU A 6 -21.01 -1.40 7.83
N VAL A 7 -20.08 -2.07 7.21
CA VAL A 7 -19.23 -3.08 7.86
C VAL A 7 -17.95 -2.40 8.32
N PHE A 8 -17.59 -2.59 9.58
CA PHE A 8 -16.32 -2.15 10.18
C PHE A 8 -15.64 -3.31 10.91
N ARG A 9 -14.40 -3.11 11.36
CA ARG A 9 -13.70 -4.15 12.16
C ARG A 9 -14.50 -4.60 13.38
N SER A 10 -15.21 -3.67 14.02
CA SER A 10 -15.99 -3.94 15.24
C SER A 10 -17.20 -4.84 15.02
N ASN A 11 -17.79 -4.89 13.82
CA ASN A 11 -18.98 -5.69 13.51
C ASN A 11 -18.76 -6.75 12.43
N MET A 12 -17.54 -6.91 11.92
CA MET A 12 -17.20 -7.87 10.87
C MET A 12 -17.60 -9.32 11.24
N ASP A 13 -17.28 -9.75 12.47
CA ASP A 13 -17.61 -11.11 12.92
C ASP A 13 -19.12 -11.36 12.99
N GLU A 14 -19.90 -10.35 13.35
CA GLU A 14 -21.36 -10.44 13.34
C GLU A 14 -21.91 -10.65 11.93
N HIS A 15 -21.41 -9.87 10.95
CA HIS A 15 -21.78 -10.02 9.54
C HIS A 15 -21.36 -11.39 8.98
N MET A 16 -20.15 -11.86 9.32
CA MET A 16 -19.69 -13.20 8.93
C MET A 16 -20.60 -14.30 9.50
N ASN A 17 -21.06 -14.17 10.74
CA ASN A 17 -21.94 -15.14 11.37
C ASN A 17 -23.33 -15.14 10.72
N LYS A 18 -23.92 -13.98 10.45
CA LYS A 18 -25.19 -13.87 9.68
C LYS A 18 -25.09 -14.58 8.32
N ILE A 19 -23.97 -14.46 7.64
CA ILE A 19 -23.73 -15.14 6.35
C ILE A 19 -23.61 -16.66 6.53
N LYS A 20 -22.92 -17.13 7.58
CA LYS A 20 -22.79 -18.57 7.88
C LYS A 20 -24.11 -19.22 8.25
N GLU A 21 -25.04 -18.50 8.87
CA GLU A 21 -26.38 -19.02 9.12
C GLU A 21 -27.11 -19.38 7.82
N LYS A 22 -26.90 -18.58 6.77
CA LYS A 22 -27.47 -18.82 5.44
C LYS A 22 -26.67 -19.83 4.61
N TYR A 23 -25.35 -19.80 4.74
CA TYR A 23 -24.38 -20.65 3.99
C TYR A 23 -23.42 -21.33 4.97
N PRO A 24 -23.81 -22.45 5.62
CA PRO A 24 -23.00 -23.06 6.69
C PRO A 24 -21.57 -23.47 6.31
N ASP A 25 -21.37 -23.86 5.04
CA ASP A 25 -20.07 -24.31 4.53
C ASP A 25 -19.24 -23.18 3.89
N ILE A 26 -19.68 -21.92 3.98
CA ILE A 26 -18.99 -20.80 3.35
C ILE A 26 -17.63 -20.55 4.00
N LYS A 27 -16.62 -20.39 3.17
CA LYS A 27 -15.26 -20.01 3.58
C LYS A 27 -14.95 -18.58 3.17
N PHE A 28 -14.32 -17.86 4.09
CA PHE A 28 -13.92 -16.47 3.87
C PHE A 28 -12.44 -16.39 3.49
N TYR A 29 -12.18 -15.63 2.45
CA TYR A 29 -10.84 -15.36 1.93
C TYR A 29 -10.61 -13.85 1.88
N SER A 30 -9.38 -13.41 2.13
CA SER A 30 -8.95 -12.05 1.84
C SER A 30 -8.02 -12.03 0.63
N TYR A 31 -7.86 -10.88 0.00
CA TYR A 31 -6.91 -10.72 -1.10
C TYR A 31 -5.50 -11.14 -0.66
N SER A 32 -5.06 -10.70 0.53
CA SER A 32 -3.76 -11.07 1.10
C SER A 32 -3.63 -12.59 1.35
N LYS A 33 -4.72 -13.27 1.76
CA LYS A 33 -4.74 -14.72 1.93
C LYS A 33 -4.53 -15.46 0.61
N LEU A 34 -5.19 -15.02 -0.48
CA LEU A 34 -4.98 -15.56 -1.82
C LEU A 34 -3.57 -15.27 -2.33
N GLY A 35 -3.08 -14.04 -2.14
CA GLY A 35 -1.72 -13.65 -2.51
C GLY A 35 -0.66 -14.48 -1.80
N ASN A 36 -0.83 -14.74 -0.51
CA ASN A 36 0.09 -15.56 0.29
C ASN A 36 0.19 -17.00 -0.25
N PHE A 37 -0.95 -17.60 -0.62
CA PHE A 37 -0.97 -18.93 -1.24
C PHE A 37 -0.24 -18.97 -2.58
N ASN A 38 -0.52 -17.99 -3.45
CA ASN A 38 0.11 -17.91 -4.77
C ASN A 38 1.59 -17.55 -4.70
N GLN A 39 2.01 -16.83 -3.67
CA GLN A 39 3.41 -16.53 -3.44
C GLN A 39 4.18 -17.76 -2.92
N CYS A 40 3.66 -18.44 -1.89
CA CYS A 40 4.32 -19.61 -1.31
C CYS A 40 3.32 -20.54 -0.62
N LYS A 41 3.05 -21.70 -1.20
CA LYS A 41 2.12 -22.69 -0.64
C LYS A 41 2.55 -23.13 0.77
N ARG A 42 3.84 -23.35 1.01
CA ARG A 42 4.35 -23.70 2.35
C ARG A 42 4.18 -22.55 3.34
N GLY A 43 4.42 -21.30 2.93
CA GLY A 43 4.13 -20.13 3.76
C GLY A 43 2.66 -20.02 4.13
N TYR A 44 1.77 -20.28 3.17
CA TYR A 44 0.34 -20.35 3.43
C TYR A 44 -0.02 -21.43 4.47
N TYR A 45 0.51 -22.64 4.32
CA TYR A 45 0.30 -23.74 5.26
C TYR A 45 0.70 -23.32 6.68
N TYR A 46 1.89 -22.77 6.86
CA TYR A 46 2.36 -22.33 8.16
C TYR A 46 1.54 -21.18 8.74
N THR A 47 1.04 -20.27 7.91
CA THR A 47 0.26 -19.13 8.38
C THR A 47 -1.16 -19.55 8.78
N TYR A 48 -1.86 -20.30 7.90
CA TYR A 48 -3.31 -20.50 8.03
C TYR A 48 -3.75 -21.88 8.49
N ILE A 49 -2.92 -22.90 8.35
CA ILE A 49 -3.24 -24.29 8.74
C ILE A 49 -2.53 -24.64 10.05
N ASP A 50 -1.21 -24.58 10.07
CA ASP A 50 -0.39 -24.95 11.24
C ASP A 50 -0.23 -23.80 12.25
N LYS A 51 -0.54 -22.56 11.85
CA LYS A 51 -0.51 -21.34 12.69
C LYS A 51 0.83 -21.12 13.39
N LYS A 52 1.93 -21.39 12.71
CA LYS A 52 3.28 -21.15 13.22
C LYS A 52 3.53 -19.66 13.44
N VAL A 53 4.26 -19.37 14.50
CA VAL A 53 4.68 -17.99 14.80
C VAL A 53 5.68 -17.52 13.74
N GLN A 54 5.36 -16.42 13.10
CA GLN A 54 6.23 -15.75 12.14
C GLN A 54 7.20 -14.79 12.84
N LYS A 55 8.40 -14.64 12.27
CA LYS A 55 9.27 -13.51 12.61
C LYS A 55 8.60 -12.23 12.13
N PRO A 56 8.52 -11.17 12.94
CA PRO A 56 7.96 -9.89 12.52
C PRO A 56 8.76 -9.31 11.34
N SER A 57 8.07 -8.63 10.44
CA SER A 57 8.66 -7.95 9.30
C SER A 57 8.69 -6.44 9.54
N VAL A 58 9.85 -5.82 9.41
CA VAL A 58 10.00 -4.36 9.54
C VAL A 58 9.07 -3.60 8.58
N TYR A 59 8.82 -4.14 7.40
CA TYR A 59 7.90 -3.51 6.42
C TYR A 59 6.45 -3.59 6.86
N THR A 60 6.05 -4.67 7.54
CA THR A 60 4.69 -4.82 8.09
C THR A 60 4.49 -3.88 9.26
N GLU A 61 5.41 -3.86 10.23
CA GLU A 61 5.30 -2.99 11.41
C GLU A 61 5.24 -1.51 11.01
N LEU A 62 6.19 -1.06 10.18
CA LEU A 62 6.23 0.33 9.72
C LEU A 62 5.08 0.68 8.76
N GLY A 63 4.63 -0.28 7.95
CA GLY A 63 3.45 -0.13 7.10
C GLY A 63 2.21 0.10 7.93
N THR A 64 1.98 -0.75 8.93
CA THR A 64 0.85 -0.62 9.87
C THR A 64 0.88 0.73 10.59
N ALA A 65 2.05 1.15 11.11
CA ALA A 65 2.16 2.46 11.76
C ALA A 65 1.79 3.63 10.83
N ALA A 66 2.24 3.57 9.56
CA ALA A 66 1.89 4.60 8.58
C ALA A 66 0.39 4.61 8.23
N HIS A 67 -0.24 3.44 8.06
CA HIS A 67 -1.68 3.34 7.83
C HIS A 67 -2.47 3.87 9.03
N THR A 68 -2.11 3.50 10.26
CA THR A 68 -2.79 3.98 11.46
C THR A 68 -2.76 5.50 11.58
N THR A 69 -1.64 6.17 11.23
CA THR A 69 -1.61 7.64 11.27
C THR A 69 -2.56 8.29 10.26
N LEU A 70 -2.76 7.67 9.09
CA LEU A 70 -3.70 8.14 8.08
C LEU A 70 -5.16 7.82 8.49
N GLU A 71 -5.40 6.65 9.05
CA GLU A 71 -6.69 6.27 9.64
C GLU A 71 -7.11 7.29 10.71
N ASP A 72 -6.23 7.59 11.67
CA ASP A 72 -6.50 8.56 12.74
C ASP A 72 -6.81 9.98 12.19
N LEU A 73 -6.15 10.37 11.11
CA LEU A 73 -6.43 11.64 10.43
C LEU A 73 -7.83 11.65 9.81
N TYR A 74 -8.18 10.62 9.04
CA TYR A 74 -9.47 10.57 8.33
C TYR A 74 -10.66 10.23 9.25
N ASP A 75 -10.41 9.61 10.39
CA ASP A 75 -11.40 9.43 11.47
C ASP A 75 -11.62 10.70 12.30
N GLY A 76 -10.85 11.77 12.04
CA GLY A 76 -10.94 13.02 12.79
C GLY A 76 -10.41 12.92 14.22
N LYS A 77 -9.60 11.91 14.55
CA LYS A 77 -8.93 11.77 15.85
C LYS A 77 -7.78 12.77 16.00
N VAL A 78 -7.20 13.21 14.90
CA VAL A 78 -6.15 14.23 14.81
C VAL A 78 -6.45 15.22 13.68
N ASP A 79 -6.09 16.50 13.87
CA ASP A 79 -6.33 17.55 12.88
C ASP A 79 -5.30 17.57 11.74
N LYS A 80 -4.15 16.96 11.97
CA LYS A 80 -3.05 16.86 10.99
C LYS A 80 -2.29 15.57 11.15
N LEU A 81 -1.67 15.14 10.06
CA LEU A 81 -0.83 13.94 10.06
C LEU A 81 0.38 14.15 11.00
N ASP A 82 0.53 13.24 11.97
CA ASP A 82 1.66 13.24 12.91
C ASP A 82 2.56 12.03 12.67
N LYS A 83 3.84 12.31 12.52
CA LYS A 83 4.86 11.27 12.30
C LYS A 83 5.27 10.54 13.58
N ALA A 84 4.85 10.99 14.76
CA ALA A 84 5.34 10.47 16.03
C ALA A 84 5.09 8.96 16.20
N LEU A 85 3.94 8.46 15.77
CA LEU A 85 3.64 7.01 15.82
C LEU A 85 4.61 6.22 14.94
N PHE A 86 4.84 6.69 13.71
CA PHE A 86 5.79 6.05 12.79
C PHE A 86 7.23 6.08 13.35
N ASP A 87 7.68 7.21 13.88
CA ASP A 87 9.02 7.35 14.47
C ASP A 87 9.20 6.44 15.70
N ASN A 88 8.17 6.31 16.52
CA ASN A 88 8.20 5.42 17.68
C ASN A 88 8.27 3.95 17.24
N GLU A 89 7.51 3.55 16.23
CA GLU A 89 7.56 2.17 15.73
C GLU A 89 8.90 1.88 15.03
N PHE A 90 9.47 2.88 14.32
CA PHE A 90 10.79 2.75 13.72
C PHE A 90 11.87 2.47 14.78
N LYS A 91 11.89 3.26 15.88
CA LYS A 91 12.79 3.05 17.01
C LYS A 91 12.57 1.71 17.70
N LYS A 92 11.32 1.29 17.81
CA LYS A 92 10.92 0.01 18.41
C LYS A 92 11.42 -1.17 17.58
N CYS A 93 11.31 -1.10 16.25
CA CYS A 93 11.92 -2.10 15.36
C CYS A 93 13.44 -2.19 15.58
N GLU A 94 14.13 -1.07 15.71
CA GLU A 94 15.58 -1.05 16.01
C GLU A 94 15.88 -1.72 17.36
N LEU A 95 15.13 -1.37 18.41
CA LEU A 95 15.34 -1.89 19.76
C LEU A 95 15.14 -3.41 19.83
N PHE A 96 14.17 -3.96 19.09
CA PHE A 96 13.86 -5.39 19.09
C PHE A 96 14.59 -6.17 18.00
N GLY A 97 15.50 -5.55 17.23
CA GLY A 97 16.25 -6.21 16.18
C GLY A 97 15.36 -6.70 15.02
N ILE A 98 14.27 -5.97 14.73
CA ILE A 98 13.44 -6.20 13.55
C ILE A 98 14.07 -5.42 12.40
N ASP A 99 15.02 -6.07 11.71
CA ASP A 99 15.92 -5.41 10.79
C ASP A 99 15.41 -5.39 9.34
N PHE A 100 15.85 -4.36 8.61
CA PHE A 100 15.75 -4.35 7.15
C PHE A 100 16.67 -5.42 6.52
N PRO A 101 16.34 -5.92 5.32
CA PRO A 101 17.21 -6.83 4.60
C PRO A 101 18.61 -6.27 4.43
N LYS A 102 19.64 -7.12 4.59
CA LYS A 102 21.03 -6.73 4.33
C LYS A 102 21.22 -6.39 2.86
N SER A 103 21.81 -5.23 2.59
CA SER A 103 22.05 -4.73 1.23
C SER A 103 23.32 -3.87 1.20
N LYS A 104 23.91 -3.73 0.00
CA LYS A 104 24.97 -2.74 -0.25
C LYS A 104 24.44 -1.30 -0.27
N TYR A 105 23.13 -1.12 -0.36
CA TYR A 105 22.46 0.19 -0.31
C TYR A 105 21.90 0.43 1.08
N ASP A 106 21.85 1.70 1.51
CA ASP A 106 21.18 2.11 2.74
C ASP A 106 19.65 2.03 2.58
N ILE A 107 19.11 0.79 2.68
CA ILE A 107 17.65 0.56 2.59
C ILE A 107 16.94 1.23 3.75
N LYS A 108 17.46 1.10 4.97
CA LYS A 108 16.87 1.61 6.21
C LYS A 108 16.75 3.12 6.19
N GLY A 109 17.86 3.84 6.00
CA GLY A 109 17.87 5.30 5.94
C GLY A 109 17.08 5.82 4.74
N GLY A 110 17.16 5.15 3.58
CA GLY A 110 16.37 5.48 2.42
C GLY A 110 14.87 5.34 2.65
N TYR A 111 14.41 4.27 3.31
CA TYR A 111 13.01 4.05 3.65
C TYR A 111 12.51 5.15 4.61
N TYR A 112 13.26 5.42 5.67
CA TYR A 112 12.92 6.44 6.65
C TYR A 112 12.81 7.84 6.01
N LYS A 113 13.77 8.21 5.15
CA LYS A 113 13.75 9.50 4.45
C LYS A 113 12.58 9.63 3.48
N ASP A 114 12.25 8.57 2.73
CA ASP A 114 11.11 8.57 1.83
C ASP A 114 9.78 8.81 2.58
N ILE A 115 9.53 8.04 3.65
CA ILE A 115 8.31 8.18 4.46
C ILE A 115 8.30 9.54 5.21
N SER A 116 9.44 9.99 5.72
CA SER A 116 9.51 11.32 6.36
C SER A 116 9.16 12.45 5.41
N ALA A 117 9.57 12.36 4.13
CA ALA A 117 9.17 13.34 3.13
C ALA A 117 7.66 13.35 2.91
N PHE A 118 7.00 12.19 2.93
CA PHE A 118 5.54 12.10 2.85
C PHE A 118 4.87 12.86 3.99
N TYR A 119 5.24 12.60 5.24
CA TYR A 119 4.66 13.29 6.40
C TYR A 119 4.84 14.82 6.37
N ASN A 120 5.94 15.30 5.80
CA ASN A 120 6.20 16.73 5.66
C ASN A 120 5.40 17.40 4.55
N ILE A 121 4.97 16.64 3.54
CA ILE A 121 4.35 17.15 2.32
C ILE A 121 2.85 16.89 2.31
N TYR A 122 2.39 15.85 3.00
CA TYR A 122 1.01 15.39 2.93
C TYR A 122 0.04 16.46 3.39
N ASN A 123 -0.88 16.81 2.52
CA ASN A 123 -2.06 17.58 2.85
C ASN A 123 -3.28 16.67 2.81
N HIS A 124 -4.22 16.89 3.72
CA HIS A 124 -5.52 16.22 3.68
C HIS A 124 -6.13 16.33 2.28
N ILE A 125 -6.74 15.25 1.80
CA ILE A 125 -7.46 15.27 0.52
C ILE A 125 -8.56 16.33 0.63
N GLU A 126 -8.62 17.24 -0.35
CA GLU A 126 -9.65 18.28 -0.38
C GLU A 126 -11.02 17.63 -0.55
N ALA A 127 -11.90 17.85 0.43
CA ALA A 127 -13.30 17.44 0.36
C ALA A 127 -14.10 18.47 -0.42
N LYS A 128 -15.00 18.02 -1.29
CA LYS A 128 -16.08 18.86 -1.80
C LYS A 128 -17.15 18.96 -0.72
N GLU A 129 -18.00 19.98 -0.81
CA GLU A 129 -19.10 20.13 0.13
C GLU A 129 -20.00 18.89 0.15
N GLY A 130 -20.09 18.26 1.33
CA GLY A 130 -20.89 17.06 1.56
C GLY A 130 -20.18 15.73 1.32
N ASP A 131 -18.90 15.74 0.91
CA ASP A 131 -18.11 14.50 0.85
C ASP A 131 -17.92 13.92 2.26
N LYS A 132 -17.88 12.59 2.34
CA LYS A 132 -17.57 11.87 3.58
C LYS A 132 -16.36 10.99 3.36
N PHE A 133 -15.40 11.07 4.27
CA PHE A 133 -14.27 10.16 4.34
C PHE A 133 -14.62 9.01 5.27
N ILE A 134 -14.40 7.78 4.82
CA ILE A 134 -14.64 6.56 5.59
C ILE A 134 -13.36 5.73 5.52
N SER A 135 -12.65 5.62 6.65
CA SER A 135 -11.46 4.79 6.77
C SER A 135 -11.83 3.36 7.15
N GLU A 136 -11.00 2.39 6.78
CA GLU A 136 -11.12 0.98 7.15
C GLU A 136 -12.53 0.39 6.96
N LEU A 137 -13.23 0.82 5.88
CA LEU A 137 -14.54 0.29 5.53
C LEU A 137 -14.42 -1.18 5.18
N GLY A 138 -15.08 -2.03 5.96
CA GLY A 138 -15.13 -3.47 5.74
C GLY A 138 -16.11 -3.87 4.63
N PHE A 139 -15.90 -5.02 4.05
CA PHE A 139 -16.84 -5.64 3.12
C PHE A 139 -16.76 -7.17 3.17
N ILE A 140 -17.87 -7.83 2.81
CA ILE A 140 -17.94 -9.27 2.57
C ILE A 140 -18.67 -9.50 1.25
N LEU A 141 -17.92 -9.83 0.20
CA LEU A 141 -18.43 -10.09 -1.14
C LEU A 141 -18.63 -11.59 -1.35
N ILE A 142 -19.88 -12.04 -1.41
CA ILE A 142 -20.22 -13.45 -1.63
C ILE A 142 -20.00 -13.79 -3.11
N LEU A 143 -19.08 -14.73 -3.38
CA LEU A 143 -18.82 -15.21 -4.74
C LEU A 143 -19.77 -16.34 -5.14
N ASN A 144 -20.06 -17.22 -4.19
CA ASN A 144 -21.00 -18.34 -4.31
C ASN A 144 -21.32 -18.89 -2.90
N GLU A 145 -22.15 -19.94 -2.82
CA GLU A 145 -22.57 -20.56 -1.54
C GLU A 145 -21.42 -21.12 -0.68
N LYS A 146 -20.22 -21.30 -1.24
CA LYS A 146 -19.05 -21.89 -0.56
C LYS A 146 -17.90 -20.90 -0.36
N SER A 147 -17.95 -19.72 -0.94
CA SER A 147 -16.80 -18.81 -0.95
C SER A 147 -17.24 -17.34 -0.90
N ALA A 148 -16.61 -16.57 -0.02
CA ALA A 148 -16.73 -15.12 0.02
C ALA A 148 -15.34 -14.48 0.12
N LEU A 149 -15.20 -13.28 -0.44
CA LEU A 149 -14.07 -12.40 -0.23
C LEU A 149 -14.40 -11.37 0.84
N MET A 150 -13.45 -11.09 1.72
CA MET A 150 -13.57 -10.07 2.75
C MET A 150 -12.32 -9.21 2.81
N GLY A 151 -12.48 -7.98 3.28
CA GLY A 151 -11.37 -7.06 3.44
C GLY A 151 -11.81 -5.73 3.99
N TYR A 152 -10.86 -4.80 4.01
CA TYR A 152 -11.05 -3.43 4.42
C TYR A 152 -10.48 -2.51 3.35
N ILE A 153 -11.17 -1.41 3.09
CA ILE A 153 -10.74 -0.35 2.19
C ILE A 153 -10.07 0.71 3.05
N ASP A 154 -8.80 1.02 2.76
CA ASP A 154 -8.02 1.96 3.57
C ASP A 154 -8.74 3.33 3.68
N LEU A 155 -9.22 3.85 2.54
CA LEU A 155 -10.00 5.09 2.52
C LEU A 155 -11.02 5.08 1.37
N LEU A 156 -12.28 5.29 1.71
CA LEU A 156 -13.37 5.58 0.79
C LEU A 156 -13.75 7.05 0.90
N ILE A 157 -13.83 7.76 -0.23
CA ILE A 157 -14.36 9.11 -0.33
C ILE A 157 -15.75 9.00 -0.95
N LEU A 158 -16.78 9.18 -0.15
CA LEU A 158 -18.17 9.08 -0.58
C LEU A 158 -18.70 10.45 -0.94
N HIS A 159 -19.20 10.62 -2.18
CA HIS A 159 -19.77 11.85 -2.69
C HIS A 159 -21.30 11.87 -2.54
N ASN A 160 -21.87 13.09 -2.59
CA ASN A 160 -23.32 13.30 -2.43
C ASN A 160 -24.17 12.67 -3.56
N ASP A 161 -23.59 12.38 -4.71
CA ASP A 161 -24.26 11.81 -5.88
C ASP A 161 -24.26 10.27 -5.92
N ASN A 162 -24.00 9.61 -4.79
CA ASN A 162 -23.81 8.16 -4.67
C ASN A 162 -22.63 7.63 -5.50
N SER A 163 -21.66 8.46 -5.80
CA SER A 163 -20.37 8.00 -6.34
C SER A 163 -19.32 8.00 -5.25
N CYS A 164 -18.20 7.28 -5.50
CA CYS A 164 -17.09 7.23 -4.57
C CYS A 164 -15.75 7.15 -5.28
N GLU A 165 -14.70 7.51 -4.53
CA GLU A 165 -13.31 7.27 -4.87
C GLU A 165 -12.71 6.30 -3.85
N ILE A 166 -11.83 5.41 -4.32
CA ILE A 166 -11.12 4.45 -3.47
C ILE A 166 -9.63 4.78 -3.47
N VAL A 167 -9.07 4.91 -2.28
CA VAL A 167 -7.64 5.15 -2.08
C VAL A 167 -7.06 4.06 -1.20
N ASP A 168 -6.02 3.41 -1.69
CA ASP A 168 -5.27 2.38 -0.96
C ASP A 168 -3.86 2.91 -0.68
N PHE A 169 -3.43 2.89 0.57
CA PHE A 169 -2.15 3.44 1.00
C PHE A 169 -1.03 2.44 0.82
N LYS A 170 0.08 2.84 0.20
CA LYS A 170 1.20 1.94 -0.09
C LYS A 170 2.54 2.47 0.37
N THR A 171 3.16 1.75 1.31
CA THR A 171 4.56 1.96 1.73
C THR A 171 5.55 1.13 0.92
N SER A 172 5.08 0.38 -0.10
CA SER A 172 5.91 -0.40 -1.01
C SER A 172 6.66 0.46 -2.03
N ALA A 173 7.51 -0.17 -2.85
CA ALA A 173 8.00 0.47 -4.08
C ALA A 173 6.87 0.62 -5.10
N ASP A 174 6.98 1.61 -5.99
CA ASP A 174 6.05 1.77 -7.10
C ASP A 174 6.07 0.55 -8.02
N PHE A 175 4.96 0.29 -8.67
CA PHE A 175 4.76 -0.90 -9.48
C PHE A 175 5.31 -0.70 -10.90
N ASP A 176 6.12 -1.62 -11.37
CA ASP A 176 6.46 -1.72 -12.78
C ASP A 176 5.24 -2.15 -13.61
N LYS A 177 5.36 -2.10 -14.94
CA LYS A 177 4.25 -2.42 -15.86
C LYS A 177 3.67 -3.83 -15.66
N LYS A 178 4.48 -4.79 -15.21
CA LYS A 178 4.05 -6.17 -14.98
C LYS A 178 3.33 -6.31 -13.65
N LYS A 179 3.86 -5.70 -12.61
CA LYS A 179 3.31 -5.78 -11.25
C LYS A 179 2.06 -4.92 -11.03
N VAL A 180 1.84 -3.90 -11.87
CA VAL A 180 0.66 -3.04 -11.70
C VAL A 180 -0.65 -3.80 -11.83
N VAL A 181 -0.74 -4.77 -12.74
CA VAL A 181 -1.94 -5.60 -12.92
C VAL A 181 -2.19 -6.46 -11.69
N GLU A 182 -1.13 -7.07 -11.14
CA GLU A 182 -1.23 -7.87 -9.92
C GLU A 182 -1.67 -7.01 -8.71
N ALA A 183 -1.08 -5.82 -8.54
CA ALA A 183 -1.45 -4.89 -7.48
C ALA A 183 -2.88 -4.37 -7.64
N ALA A 184 -3.34 -4.16 -8.88
CA ALA A 184 -4.67 -3.65 -9.18
C ALA A 184 -5.80 -4.61 -8.79
N ARG A 185 -5.54 -5.91 -8.66
CA ARG A 185 -6.55 -6.89 -8.21
C ARG A 185 -7.20 -6.49 -6.88
N GLN A 186 -6.45 -5.86 -5.99
CA GLN A 186 -6.99 -5.35 -4.72
C GLN A 186 -7.96 -4.20 -4.94
N LEU A 187 -7.61 -3.22 -5.78
CA LEU A 187 -8.49 -2.11 -6.13
C LEU A 187 -9.74 -2.56 -6.90
N ILE A 188 -9.59 -3.57 -7.78
CA ILE A 188 -10.73 -4.17 -8.49
C ILE A 188 -11.68 -4.83 -7.50
N LEU A 189 -11.16 -5.58 -6.51
CA LEU A 189 -11.98 -6.17 -5.46
C LEU A 189 -12.76 -5.11 -4.69
N TYR A 190 -12.11 -4.03 -4.32
CA TYR A 190 -12.75 -2.91 -3.60
C TYR A 190 -13.84 -2.25 -4.44
N SER A 191 -13.58 -2.00 -5.73
CA SER A 191 -14.58 -1.46 -6.65
C SER A 191 -15.80 -2.37 -6.76
N LEU A 192 -15.60 -3.67 -6.99
CA LEU A 192 -16.68 -4.65 -7.08
C LEU A 192 -17.50 -4.72 -5.77
N ALA A 193 -16.83 -4.64 -4.62
CA ALA A 193 -17.53 -4.62 -3.32
C ALA A 193 -18.40 -3.37 -3.18
N MET A 194 -17.90 -2.20 -3.54
CA MET A 194 -18.67 -0.95 -3.49
C MET A 194 -19.85 -0.95 -4.46
N GLU A 195 -19.64 -1.41 -5.70
CA GLU A 195 -20.69 -1.52 -6.72
C GLU A 195 -21.79 -2.52 -6.31
N GLN A 196 -21.41 -3.72 -5.85
CA GLN A 196 -22.37 -4.81 -5.63
C GLN A 196 -23.04 -4.78 -4.27
N LEU A 197 -22.35 -4.34 -3.20
CA LEU A 197 -22.91 -4.34 -1.85
C LEU A 197 -23.60 -3.04 -1.51
N TYR A 198 -23.08 -1.92 -2.01
CA TYR A 198 -23.57 -0.60 -1.64
C TYR A 198 -24.23 0.16 -2.79
N GLY A 199 -24.20 -0.38 -4.02
CA GLY A 199 -24.78 0.28 -5.19
C GLY A 199 -24.09 1.60 -5.54
N LEU A 200 -22.86 1.79 -5.12
CA LEU A 200 -22.09 3.00 -5.37
C LEU A 200 -21.45 2.97 -6.76
N LYS A 201 -21.42 4.12 -7.43
CA LYS A 201 -20.64 4.29 -8.66
C LYS A 201 -19.20 4.63 -8.29
N VAL A 202 -18.24 3.75 -8.60
CA VAL A 202 -16.83 4.01 -8.37
C VAL A 202 -16.28 4.89 -9.48
N ASN A 203 -15.93 6.13 -9.16
CA ASN A 203 -15.38 7.11 -10.12
C ASN A 203 -13.89 6.87 -10.37
N THR A 204 -13.12 6.68 -9.31
CA THR A 204 -11.67 6.46 -9.40
C THR A 204 -11.20 5.46 -8.35
N VAL A 205 -10.16 4.71 -8.71
CA VAL A 205 -9.38 3.91 -7.77
C VAL A 205 -7.91 4.27 -7.90
N SER A 206 -7.22 4.33 -6.78
CA SER A 206 -5.84 4.82 -6.76
C SER A 206 -5.02 4.23 -5.61
N TRP A 207 -3.71 4.29 -5.77
CA TRP A 207 -2.76 4.10 -4.69
C TRP A 207 -2.16 5.45 -4.29
N GLU A 208 -2.19 5.79 -3.02
CA GLU A 208 -1.37 6.85 -2.44
C GLU A 208 0.00 6.25 -2.10
N MET A 209 1.03 6.63 -2.86
CA MET A 209 2.36 6.03 -2.79
C MET A 209 3.24 6.77 -1.80
N LEU A 210 3.26 6.37 -0.52
CA LEU A 210 3.86 7.09 0.61
C LEU A 210 5.38 7.36 0.49
N LYS A 211 6.07 6.70 -0.43
CA LYS A 211 7.50 6.93 -0.66
C LYS A 211 7.81 7.84 -1.84
N TYR A 212 6.77 8.40 -2.46
CA TYR A 212 6.92 9.14 -3.71
C TYR A 212 6.21 10.48 -3.67
N VAL A 213 6.69 11.39 -4.48
CA VAL A 213 6.15 12.74 -4.63
C VAL A 213 5.96 13.08 -6.09
N SER A 214 5.14 14.09 -6.33
CA SER A 214 5.03 14.76 -7.62
C SER A 214 5.39 16.23 -7.45
N VAL A 215 6.18 16.78 -8.39
CA VAL A 215 6.76 18.11 -8.29
C VAL A 215 6.49 18.91 -9.56
N GLN A 216 5.96 20.11 -9.38
CA GLN A 216 5.79 21.13 -10.42
C GLN A 216 6.74 22.29 -10.12
N VAL A 217 7.65 22.60 -11.03
CA VAL A 217 8.56 23.76 -10.94
C VAL A 217 8.15 24.76 -12.01
N GLY A 218 7.60 25.90 -11.62
CA GLY A 218 7.10 26.91 -12.56
C GLY A 218 6.23 26.30 -13.66
N ASN A 219 6.50 26.66 -14.91
CA ASN A 219 5.79 26.13 -16.08
C ASN A 219 6.49 24.92 -16.74
N TYR A 220 7.50 24.31 -16.08
CA TYR A 220 8.15 23.13 -16.63
C TYR A 220 7.25 21.89 -16.50
N LYS A 221 7.54 20.85 -17.29
CA LYS A 221 6.80 19.60 -17.22
C LYS A 221 6.87 19.04 -15.80
N ARG A 222 5.68 18.74 -15.22
CA ARG A 222 5.55 18.09 -13.92
C ARG A 222 6.29 16.75 -13.90
N LYS A 223 6.99 16.49 -12.82
CA LYS A 223 7.63 15.22 -12.56
C LYS A 223 6.84 14.46 -11.52
N GLU A 224 6.56 13.19 -11.80
CA GLU A 224 5.75 12.32 -10.96
C GLU A 224 6.52 11.04 -10.59
N GLY A 225 6.14 10.42 -9.47
CA GLY A 225 6.74 9.16 -9.02
C GLY A 225 8.23 9.28 -8.65
N ILE A 226 8.64 10.45 -8.13
CA ILE A 226 9.99 10.67 -7.63
C ILE A 226 10.08 10.20 -6.19
N ARG A 227 11.16 9.48 -5.83
CA ARG A 227 11.42 9.15 -4.43
C ARG A 227 11.47 10.39 -3.55
N GLY A 228 10.76 10.35 -2.42
CA GLY A 228 10.71 11.46 -1.48
C GLY A 228 12.08 11.93 -1.00
N ARG A 229 13.01 11.00 -0.80
CA ARG A 229 14.38 11.28 -0.30
C ARG A 229 15.31 12.03 -1.28
N GLU A 230 14.94 12.16 -2.56
CA GLU A 230 15.82 12.69 -3.62
C GLU A 230 15.10 13.66 -4.57
N TRP A 231 13.92 14.14 -4.21
CA TRP A 231 13.09 14.90 -5.13
C TRP A 231 13.71 16.23 -5.55
N VAL A 232 14.42 16.91 -4.65
CA VAL A 232 15.10 18.17 -4.96
C VAL A 232 16.20 17.93 -6.00
N GLU A 233 17.02 16.91 -5.82
CA GLU A 233 18.06 16.52 -6.79
C GLU A 233 17.46 16.26 -8.16
N LYS A 234 16.39 15.45 -8.22
CA LYS A 234 15.69 15.15 -9.49
C LYS A 234 15.06 16.35 -10.16
N CYS A 235 14.73 17.41 -9.42
CA CYS A 235 14.17 18.66 -9.94
C CYS A 235 15.21 19.79 -10.10
N SER A 236 16.45 19.56 -9.69
CA SER A 236 17.51 20.58 -9.63
C SER A 236 17.72 21.33 -10.95
N THR A 237 17.69 20.63 -12.09
CA THR A 237 17.81 21.26 -13.42
C THR A 237 16.69 22.25 -13.69
N GLN A 238 15.44 21.92 -13.33
CA GLN A 238 14.28 22.82 -13.50
C GLN A 238 14.38 24.02 -12.54
N ILE A 239 14.81 23.77 -11.29
CA ILE A 239 15.02 24.82 -10.29
C ILE A 239 16.09 25.81 -10.76
N LYS A 240 17.25 25.30 -11.23
CA LYS A 240 18.32 26.15 -11.81
C LYS A 240 17.82 26.97 -13.00
N ALA A 241 17.04 26.35 -13.89
CA ALA A 241 16.48 27.04 -15.05
C ALA A 241 15.46 28.14 -14.66
N LEU A 242 14.63 27.89 -13.62
CA LEU A 242 13.71 28.88 -13.07
C LEU A 242 14.47 30.07 -12.48
N MET A 243 15.53 29.84 -11.68
CA MET A 243 16.37 30.90 -11.11
C MET A 243 17.08 31.71 -12.17
N LYS A 244 17.62 31.08 -13.26
CA LYS A 244 18.22 31.75 -14.38
C LYS A 244 17.20 32.67 -15.08
N LYS A 245 15.97 32.19 -15.29
CA LYS A 245 14.89 33.01 -15.90
C LYS A 245 14.55 34.24 -15.07
N LYS A 246 14.76 34.19 -13.75
CA LYS A 246 14.58 35.31 -12.81
C LYS A 246 15.85 36.13 -12.60
N ASN A 247 16.88 35.96 -13.43
CA ASN A 247 18.13 36.71 -13.45
C ASN A 247 18.99 36.60 -12.17
N TYR A 248 18.94 35.45 -11.48
CA TYR A 248 19.86 35.17 -10.38
C TYR A 248 21.30 34.99 -10.89
N ASP A 249 22.27 35.41 -10.10
CA ASP A 249 23.68 35.19 -10.36
C ASP A 249 24.03 33.71 -10.44
N PRO A 250 24.82 33.25 -11.42
CA PRO A 250 25.16 31.82 -11.56
C PRO A 250 25.76 31.15 -10.30
N GLY A 251 26.65 31.90 -9.60
CA GLY A 251 27.28 31.42 -8.38
C GLY A 251 26.25 31.23 -7.24
N LEU A 252 25.31 32.14 -7.10
CA LEU A 252 24.22 32.04 -6.14
C LEU A 252 23.27 30.89 -6.49
N ILE A 253 22.97 30.65 -7.76
CA ILE A 253 22.16 29.54 -8.23
C ILE A 253 22.80 28.22 -7.78
N ASP A 254 24.08 28.04 -8.04
CA ASP A 254 24.78 26.79 -7.70
C ASP A 254 24.81 26.59 -6.17
N MET A 255 25.06 27.64 -5.41
CA MET A 255 25.04 27.60 -3.95
C MET A 255 23.67 27.20 -3.38
N TYR A 256 22.59 27.92 -3.79
CA TYR A 256 21.25 27.64 -3.32
C TYR A 256 20.78 26.22 -3.67
N VAL A 257 21.02 25.80 -4.91
CA VAL A 257 20.58 24.48 -5.37
C VAL A 257 21.40 23.38 -4.72
N ALA A 258 22.72 23.55 -4.50
CA ALA A 258 23.52 22.59 -3.77
C ALA A 258 23.04 22.43 -2.32
N LEU A 259 22.72 23.53 -1.62
CA LEU A 259 22.17 23.51 -0.28
C LEU A 259 20.78 22.82 -0.25
N ALA A 260 19.92 23.12 -1.20
CA ALA A 260 18.60 22.51 -1.31
C ALA A 260 18.68 21.00 -1.55
N ILE A 261 19.60 20.54 -2.41
CA ILE A 261 19.85 19.10 -2.66
C ILE A 261 20.34 18.42 -1.37
N ASN A 262 21.34 19.01 -0.70
CA ASN A 262 21.91 18.43 0.51
C ASN A 262 20.88 18.25 1.62
N ASN A 263 19.97 19.19 1.77
CA ASN A 263 18.90 19.17 2.78
C ASN A 263 17.63 18.43 2.27
N ASN A 264 17.55 18.10 1.00
CA ASN A 264 16.36 17.62 0.31
C ASN A 264 15.12 18.51 0.61
N SER A 265 15.32 19.82 0.69
CA SER A 265 14.31 20.84 1.02
C SER A 265 14.55 22.10 0.20
N ILE A 266 13.46 22.82 -0.11
CA ILE A 266 13.50 24.12 -0.77
C ILE A 266 13.43 25.30 0.22
N ASP A 267 13.40 25.06 1.52
CA ASP A 267 13.24 26.11 2.54
C ASP A 267 14.33 27.18 2.46
N GLY A 268 15.54 26.80 2.07
CA GLY A 268 16.67 27.70 1.88
C GLY A 268 16.69 28.46 0.54
N LEU A 269 15.74 28.20 -0.37
CA LEU A 269 15.62 28.95 -1.62
C LEU A 269 14.95 30.31 -1.38
N PRO A 270 15.19 31.31 -2.25
CA PRO A 270 14.49 32.58 -2.23
C PRO A 270 12.96 32.39 -2.35
N ASP A 271 12.18 33.27 -1.68
CA ASP A 271 10.72 33.13 -1.60
C ASP A 271 10.02 33.17 -2.97
N ASP A 272 10.50 34.01 -3.89
CA ASP A 272 9.98 34.10 -5.23
C ASP A 272 10.25 32.84 -6.08
N ILE A 273 11.24 32.03 -5.71
CA ILE A 273 11.50 30.73 -6.30
C ILE A 273 10.63 29.66 -5.64
N LYS A 274 10.56 29.66 -4.30
CA LYS A 274 9.74 28.70 -3.53
C LYS A 274 8.28 28.77 -3.94
N SER A 275 7.72 29.95 -4.12
CA SER A 275 6.32 30.16 -4.51
C SER A 275 5.93 29.55 -5.86
N GLU A 276 6.90 29.28 -6.73
CA GLU A 276 6.70 28.62 -8.02
C GLU A 276 6.95 27.10 -7.99
N ILE A 277 7.30 26.54 -6.84
CA ILE A 277 7.54 25.09 -6.66
C ILE A 277 6.40 24.50 -5.84
N LYS A 278 5.63 23.61 -6.47
CA LYS A 278 4.57 22.86 -5.80
C LYS A 278 4.99 21.41 -5.65
N VAL A 279 5.02 20.94 -4.42
CA VAL A 279 5.34 19.55 -4.07
C VAL A 279 4.10 18.92 -3.48
N ASN A 280 3.66 17.81 -4.05
CA ASN A 280 2.53 17.05 -3.58
C ASN A 280 2.95 15.58 -3.41
N THR A 281 2.21 14.83 -2.64
CA THR A 281 2.32 13.37 -2.62
C THR A 281 2.00 12.79 -4.01
N TYR A 282 2.35 11.54 -4.22
CA TYR A 282 2.14 10.88 -5.51
C TYR A 282 1.02 9.87 -5.41
N ARG A 283 -0.12 10.20 -6.04
CA ARG A 283 -1.25 9.31 -6.21
C ARG A 283 -1.21 8.69 -7.61
N ARG A 284 -1.20 7.36 -7.65
CA ARG A 284 -1.23 6.60 -8.90
C ARG A 284 -2.62 6.05 -9.14
N PHE A 285 -3.27 6.47 -10.20
CA PHE A 285 -4.58 5.99 -10.61
C PHE A 285 -4.49 4.71 -11.43
N PHE A 286 -5.55 3.92 -11.38
CA PHE A 286 -5.70 2.72 -12.18
C PHE A 286 -7.08 2.72 -12.86
N ASP A 287 -7.09 2.47 -14.17
CA ASP A 287 -8.33 2.35 -14.94
C ASP A 287 -8.82 0.90 -14.89
N ILE A 288 -9.96 0.66 -14.26
CA ILE A 288 -10.56 -0.66 -14.18
C ILE A 288 -11.27 -0.97 -15.49
N THR A 289 -10.73 -1.91 -16.26
CA THR A 289 -11.34 -2.41 -17.50
C THR A 289 -12.07 -3.72 -17.25
N GLU A 290 -12.97 -4.12 -18.16
CA GLU A 290 -13.67 -5.39 -18.09
C GLU A 290 -12.68 -6.58 -18.20
N GLU A 291 -11.60 -6.43 -18.96
CA GLU A 291 -10.52 -7.42 -19.02
C GLU A 291 -9.82 -7.59 -17.67
N ALA A 292 -9.58 -6.49 -16.96
CA ALA A 292 -8.97 -6.52 -15.62
C ALA A 292 -9.92 -7.17 -14.59
N LYS A 293 -11.23 -6.88 -14.65
CA LYS A 293 -12.24 -7.57 -13.83
C LYS A 293 -12.28 -9.07 -14.12
N LYS A 294 -12.27 -9.46 -15.39
CA LYS A 294 -12.24 -10.88 -15.80
C LYS A 294 -10.99 -11.59 -15.27
N GLU A 295 -9.80 -11.00 -15.45
CA GLU A 295 -8.55 -11.55 -14.93
C GLU A 295 -8.60 -11.71 -13.40
N PHE A 296 -9.13 -10.71 -12.68
CA PHE A 296 -9.32 -10.79 -11.24
C PHE A 296 -10.21 -11.98 -10.83
N TYR A 297 -11.34 -12.20 -11.50
CA TYR A 297 -12.21 -13.33 -11.20
C TYR A 297 -11.53 -14.67 -11.50
N GLU A 298 -10.84 -14.81 -12.62
CA GLU A 298 -10.09 -16.02 -12.99
C GLU A 298 -8.99 -16.31 -11.94
N TYR A 299 -8.22 -15.30 -11.55
CA TYR A 299 -7.21 -15.41 -10.50
C TYR A 299 -7.83 -15.84 -9.18
N THR A 300 -8.92 -15.21 -8.77
CA THR A 300 -9.58 -15.46 -7.49
C THR A 300 -10.14 -16.88 -7.40
N LEU A 301 -10.94 -17.28 -8.40
CA LEU A 301 -11.58 -18.59 -8.41
C LEU A 301 -10.56 -19.71 -8.51
N SER A 302 -9.54 -19.57 -9.36
CA SER A 302 -8.48 -20.57 -9.47
C SER A 302 -7.65 -20.68 -8.19
N SER A 303 -7.39 -19.57 -7.52
CA SER A 303 -6.68 -19.56 -6.23
C SER A 303 -7.47 -20.29 -5.15
N ILE A 304 -8.77 -20.00 -5.03
CA ILE A 304 -9.66 -20.66 -4.07
C ILE A 304 -9.76 -22.17 -4.34
N GLU A 305 -9.92 -22.55 -5.62
CA GLU A 305 -9.95 -23.96 -6.02
C GLU A 305 -8.65 -24.68 -5.66
N ASN A 306 -7.50 -24.08 -5.95
CA ASN A 306 -6.20 -24.65 -5.63
C ASN A 306 -5.96 -24.76 -4.12
N ILE A 307 -6.36 -23.74 -3.35
CA ILE A 307 -6.33 -23.81 -1.87
C ILE A 307 -7.16 -25.00 -1.41
N ASN A 308 -8.40 -25.15 -1.89
CA ASN A 308 -9.28 -26.24 -1.47
C ASN A 308 -8.72 -27.64 -1.83
N LYS A 309 -8.09 -27.79 -3.00
CA LYS A 309 -7.37 -29.02 -3.38
C LYS A 309 -6.23 -29.36 -2.43
N MET A 310 -5.55 -28.33 -1.91
CA MET A 310 -4.41 -28.51 -1.01
C MET A 310 -4.80 -28.80 0.44
N LEU A 311 -6.03 -28.42 0.89
CA LEU A 311 -6.42 -28.58 2.30
C LEU A 311 -6.39 -30.04 2.81
N ASN A 312 -6.55 -31.01 1.92
CA ASN A 312 -6.49 -32.44 2.26
C ASN A 312 -5.11 -33.07 2.05
N LYS A 313 -4.10 -32.26 1.74
CA LYS A 313 -2.74 -32.70 1.48
C LYS A 313 -1.91 -32.71 2.75
N ARG A 314 -0.90 -33.61 2.80
CA ARG A 314 0.06 -33.66 3.92
C ARG A 314 1.01 -32.46 3.84
N GLU A 315 1.66 -32.12 4.96
CA GLU A 315 2.58 -30.97 5.05
C GLU A 315 3.66 -30.99 3.96
N GLU A 316 4.22 -32.15 3.66
CA GLU A 316 5.32 -32.30 2.69
C GLU A 316 4.91 -31.91 1.27
N GLU A 317 3.61 -31.97 0.96
CA GLU A 317 3.06 -31.62 -0.35
C GLU A 317 2.89 -30.09 -0.55
N TRP A 318 2.96 -29.32 0.56
CA TRP A 318 2.97 -27.87 0.53
C TRP A 318 4.39 -27.35 0.26
N ILE A 319 4.76 -27.29 -1.01
CA ILE A 319 6.12 -26.96 -1.43
C ILE A 319 6.41 -25.46 -1.37
N CYS A 320 7.70 -25.10 -1.20
CA CYS A 320 8.19 -23.75 -1.30
C CYS A 320 8.77 -23.55 -2.71
N GLU A 321 8.16 -22.66 -3.50
CA GLU A 321 8.53 -22.40 -4.90
C GLU A 321 9.12 -20.99 -5.10
N VAL A 322 9.38 -20.25 -4.03
CA VAL A 322 9.91 -18.89 -4.09
C VAL A 322 11.43 -18.87 -4.18
N ASP A 323 11.95 -17.73 -4.67
CA ASP A 323 13.38 -17.52 -4.80
C ASP A 323 14.09 -17.37 -3.44
N ASN A 324 15.40 -17.55 -3.46
CA ASN A 324 16.24 -17.46 -2.26
C ASN A 324 16.22 -16.05 -1.63
N PHE A 325 16.09 -15.00 -2.43
CA PHE A 325 16.05 -13.63 -1.90
C PHE A 325 14.82 -13.43 -1.01
N PHE A 326 13.65 -13.81 -1.50
CA PHE A 326 12.43 -13.73 -0.71
C PHE A 326 12.53 -14.56 0.57
N CYS A 327 12.96 -15.82 0.45
CA CYS A 327 13.05 -16.73 1.58
C CYS A 327 13.99 -16.20 2.67
N ILE A 328 15.18 -15.73 2.30
CA ILE A 328 16.18 -15.29 3.26
C ILE A 328 15.86 -13.93 3.88
N ASN A 329 15.27 -13.00 3.10
CA ASN A 329 15.16 -11.61 3.50
C ASN A 329 13.76 -11.17 3.90
N LEU A 330 12.71 -11.86 3.42
CA LEU A 330 11.32 -11.41 3.58
C LEU A 330 10.39 -12.45 4.23
N CYS A 331 10.77 -13.74 4.20
CA CYS A 331 9.94 -14.80 4.75
C CYS A 331 10.06 -14.88 6.27
N GLY A 332 8.95 -14.72 6.98
CA GLY A 332 8.89 -14.81 8.45
C GLY A 332 9.12 -16.22 9.02
N PHE A 333 9.19 -17.26 8.18
CA PHE A 333 9.42 -18.64 8.59
C PHE A 333 10.87 -19.12 8.43
N TYR A 334 11.69 -18.38 7.69
CA TYR A 334 13.10 -18.69 7.49
C TYR A 334 13.96 -18.17 8.65
N PRO A 335 15.00 -18.90 9.09
CA PRO A 335 15.31 -20.31 8.81
C PRO A 335 14.62 -21.30 9.76
N LYS A 336 13.87 -20.80 10.73
CA LYS A 336 13.36 -21.58 11.88
C LYS A 336 12.44 -22.76 11.47
N HIS A 337 11.51 -22.49 10.54
CA HIS A 337 10.50 -23.46 10.12
C HIS A 337 10.67 -23.90 8.66
N CYS A 338 11.39 -23.13 7.86
CA CYS A 338 11.58 -23.38 6.43
C CYS A 338 13.01 -23.06 6.04
N ASN A 339 13.70 -24.04 5.41
CA ASN A 339 15.00 -23.82 4.80
C ASN A 339 14.96 -24.27 3.34
N PRO A 340 14.75 -23.35 2.38
CA PRO A 340 14.64 -23.69 0.97
C PRO A 340 15.90 -24.30 0.37
N ILE A 341 17.07 -23.98 0.91
CA ILE A 341 18.35 -24.51 0.43
C ILE A 341 18.45 -26.02 0.64
N LEU A 342 17.91 -26.55 1.76
CA LEU A 342 17.87 -27.99 2.03
C LEU A 342 16.83 -28.72 1.15
N ASN A 343 15.78 -28.03 0.71
CA ASN A 343 14.76 -28.64 -0.15
C ASN A 343 15.20 -28.77 -1.62
N LEU A 344 16.20 -28.02 -2.07
CA LEU A 344 16.77 -28.14 -3.41
C LEU A 344 17.75 -29.33 -3.52
N SER A 345 18.41 -29.71 -2.43
CA SER A 345 19.32 -30.87 -2.40
C SER A 345 18.61 -32.23 -2.42
N ASN A 346 17.32 -32.27 -2.15
CA ASN A 346 16.52 -33.51 -2.21
C ASN A 346 15.81 -33.74 -3.56
N LYS A 347 16.10 -32.90 -4.58
CA LYS A 347 15.59 -33.04 -5.95
C LYS A 347 16.65 -33.46 -6.98
N ILE A 348 17.79 -34.05 -6.52
CA ILE A 348 18.79 -34.68 -7.39
C ILE A 348 18.67 -36.19 -7.29
#